data_547700f63c20dc8af462a6942beae20a
#
_entry.id   547700f63c20dc8af462a6942beae20a
#
_cell.length_a   1.000
_cell.length_b   1.000
_cell.length_c   1.000
_cell.angle_alpha   90.00
_cell.angle_beta   90.00
_cell.angle_gamma   90.00
#
_symmetry.space_group_name_H-M   'P 1'
#
loop_
_entity.id
_entity.type
_entity.pdbx_description
1 polymer ?
#
loop_
_entity_poly.entity_id
_entity_poly.type
_entity_poly.pdbx_seq_one_letter_code
_entity_poly.pdbx_strand_id
1 'polypeptide(L)'
;MSIRNITSTSAPVALIGSAGATPTTKASFFPSLDRRVLIALALSGVAATIAFDVFGQILSPAVGFIELAPVGLAKLVIAKLFGVTTTSGAYVLHFLTGLLFYPLGYLFAARPVASAVAPRIPWWAVGTIYGAITWLWAVYVMAHLVGGLPAFFGFSEFAWVALVGHVLFGWVTAAVIRSRLG
;
A
#
# COMPACT_ATOMS: atom_id res chain seq x y z
N MET A 1 -59.58 -73.36 -13.40
CA MET A 1 -59.58 -72.12 -14.18
C MET A 1 -58.97 -71.05 -13.30
N SER A 2 -57.64 -70.77 -13.48
CA SER A 2 -56.82 -69.99 -12.56
C SER A 2 -56.51 -68.67 -13.23
N ILE A 3 -56.95 -67.58 -12.62
CA ILE A 3 -56.67 -66.19 -13.09
C ILE A 3 -55.43 -65.71 -12.40
N ARG A 4 -54.41 -65.43 -13.15
CA ARG A 4 -53.16 -64.82 -12.64
C ARG A 4 -53.35 -63.28 -12.59
N ASN A 5 -53.17 -62.73 -11.39
CA ASN A 5 -53.10 -61.32 -11.18
C ASN A 5 -51.69 -60.80 -11.64
N ILE A 6 -51.68 -59.86 -12.55
CA ILE A 6 -50.44 -59.13 -12.96
C ILE A 6 -50.42 -57.86 -12.13
N THR A 7 -49.50 -57.86 -11.15
CA THR A 7 -49.17 -56.64 -10.39
C THR A 7 -48.12 -55.82 -11.20
N SER A 8 -48.56 -54.67 -11.69
CA SER A 8 -47.65 -53.71 -12.32
C SER A 8 -46.81 -52.95 -11.25
N THR A 9 -45.57 -53.21 -11.25
CA THR A 9 -44.59 -52.49 -10.39
C THR A 9 -44.18 -51.21 -11.11
N SER A 10 -44.70 -50.06 -10.68
CA SER A 10 -44.24 -48.74 -11.13
C SER A 10 -42.93 -48.40 -10.40
N ALA A 11 -41.85 -48.29 -11.17
CA ALA A 11 -40.58 -47.80 -10.66
C ALA A 11 -40.65 -46.30 -10.31
N PRO A 12 -40.02 -45.83 -9.24
CA PRO A 12 -39.97 -44.41 -8.91
C PRO A 12 -39.07 -43.65 -9.88
N VAL A 13 -39.64 -42.61 -10.49
CA VAL A 13 -38.88 -41.62 -11.29
C VAL A 13 -37.94 -40.90 -10.35
N ALA A 14 -36.64 -41.12 -10.53
CA ALA A 14 -35.60 -40.37 -9.84
C ALA A 14 -35.67 -38.90 -10.32
N LEU A 15 -36.08 -38.01 -9.45
CA LEU A 15 -35.92 -36.57 -9.62
C LEU A 15 -34.41 -36.25 -9.68
N ILE A 16 -33.91 -35.97 -10.90
CA ILE A 16 -32.58 -35.43 -11.11
C ILE A 16 -32.58 -34.04 -10.49
N GLY A 17 -32.07 -33.95 -9.26
CA GLY A 17 -31.84 -32.68 -8.59
C GLY A 17 -30.88 -31.84 -9.46
N SER A 18 -31.38 -30.70 -9.95
CA SER A 18 -30.57 -29.68 -10.56
C SER A 18 -29.50 -29.27 -9.53
N ALA A 19 -28.25 -29.70 -9.77
CA ALA A 19 -27.10 -29.17 -9.05
C ALA A 19 -27.04 -27.67 -9.32
N GLY A 20 -27.57 -26.90 -8.36
CA GLY A 20 -27.44 -25.45 -8.37
C GLY A 20 -25.95 -25.10 -8.46
N ALA A 21 -25.53 -24.57 -9.62
CA ALA A 21 -24.21 -24.01 -9.78
C ALA A 21 -24.06 -22.90 -8.74
N THR A 22 -23.27 -23.14 -7.71
CA THR A 22 -22.85 -22.12 -6.77
C THR A 22 -22.17 -21.02 -7.59
N PRO A 23 -22.65 -19.76 -7.52
CA PRO A 23 -21.99 -18.69 -8.24
C PRO A 23 -20.56 -18.60 -7.73
N THR A 24 -19.60 -18.90 -8.59
CA THR A 24 -18.18 -18.63 -8.32
C THR A 24 -18.03 -17.12 -8.25
N THR A 25 -18.08 -16.57 -7.05
CA THR A 25 -17.77 -15.16 -6.80
C THR A 25 -16.34 -14.95 -7.26
N LYS A 26 -16.15 -14.27 -8.41
CA LYS A 26 -14.83 -13.87 -8.86
C LYS A 26 -14.18 -13.08 -7.73
N ALA A 27 -13.09 -13.58 -7.17
CA ALA A 27 -12.33 -12.88 -6.16
C ALA A 27 -11.97 -11.49 -6.71
N SER A 28 -12.40 -10.44 -6.03
CA SER A 28 -12.08 -9.08 -6.41
C SER A 28 -10.57 -8.88 -6.31
N PHE A 29 -9.95 -8.31 -7.36
CA PHE A 29 -8.53 -7.96 -7.36
C PHE A 29 -8.18 -6.94 -6.26
N PHE A 30 -9.17 -6.13 -5.86
CA PHE A 30 -9.01 -5.13 -4.82
C PHE A 30 -9.72 -5.56 -3.52
N PRO A 31 -9.11 -5.31 -2.35
CA PRO A 31 -9.77 -5.53 -1.06
C PRO A 31 -10.98 -4.59 -0.91
N SER A 32 -12.05 -5.08 -0.30
CA SER A 32 -13.17 -4.24 0.10
C SER A 32 -12.74 -3.28 1.22
N LEU A 33 -13.23 -2.04 1.19
CA LEU A 33 -12.98 -1.05 2.25
C LEU A 33 -13.87 -1.33 3.47
N ASP A 34 -13.60 -2.44 4.14
CA ASP A 34 -14.25 -2.77 5.40
C ASP A 34 -13.51 -2.16 6.61
N ARG A 35 -14.09 -2.29 7.81
CA ARG A 35 -13.49 -1.78 9.05
C ARG A 35 -12.08 -2.34 9.29
N ARG A 36 -11.83 -3.58 8.92
CA ARG A 36 -10.54 -4.25 9.14
C ARG A 36 -9.47 -3.64 8.25
N VAL A 37 -9.80 -3.37 6.99
CA VAL A 37 -8.93 -2.69 6.02
C VAL A 37 -8.65 -1.26 6.45
N LEU A 38 -9.66 -0.50 6.92
CA LEU A 38 -9.46 0.86 7.40
C LEU A 38 -8.54 0.92 8.62
N ILE A 39 -8.68 0.00 9.56
CA ILE A 39 -7.78 -0.11 10.73
C ILE A 39 -6.36 -0.46 10.28
N ALA A 40 -6.20 -1.40 9.34
CA ALA A 40 -4.88 -1.77 8.83
C ALA A 40 -4.19 -0.59 8.12
N LEU A 41 -4.92 0.18 7.32
CA LEU A 41 -4.42 1.40 6.68
C LEU A 41 -3.98 2.45 7.70
N ALA A 42 -4.84 2.76 8.67
CA ALA A 42 -4.53 3.75 9.70
C ALA A 42 -3.29 3.36 10.51
N LEU A 43 -3.22 2.11 10.98
CA LEU A 43 -2.08 1.62 11.74
C LEU A 43 -0.79 1.59 10.92
N SER A 44 -0.87 1.17 9.65
CA SER A 44 0.32 1.14 8.78
C SER A 44 0.83 2.54 8.47
N GLY A 45 -0.07 3.49 8.19
CA GLY A 45 0.29 4.88 7.94
C GLY A 45 0.95 5.52 9.16
N VAL A 46 0.34 5.39 10.34
CA VAL A 46 0.91 5.93 11.58
C VAL A 46 2.28 5.32 11.89
N ALA A 47 2.37 3.99 11.90
CA ALA A 47 3.63 3.32 12.23
C ALA A 47 4.74 3.63 11.22
N ALA A 48 4.44 3.64 9.92
CA ALA A 48 5.42 3.92 8.88
C ALA A 48 5.87 5.38 8.87
N THR A 49 4.96 6.34 9.08
CA THR A 49 5.30 7.76 9.17
C THR A 49 6.18 8.03 10.39
N ILE A 50 5.83 7.47 11.56
CA ILE A 50 6.67 7.58 12.76
C ILE A 50 8.06 6.98 12.51
N ALA A 51 8.12 5.79 11.90
CA ALA A 51 9.41 5.15 11.61
C ALA A 51 10.28 5.99 10.67
N PHE A 52 9.68 6.57 9.61
CA PHE A 52 10.35 7.47 8.68
C PHE A 52 10.87 8.74 9.37
N ASP A 53 10.00 9.41 10.17
CA ASP A 53 10.34 10.67 10.83
C ASP A 53 11.39 10.45 11.93
N VAL A 54 11.25 9.41 12.76
CA VAL A 54 12.26 9.06 13.76
C VAL A 54 13.59 8.71 13.11
N PHE A 55 13.58 7.91 12.04
CA PHE A 55 14.80 7.61 11.31
C PHE A 55 15.44 8.88 10.74
N GLY A 56 14.69 9.67 9.98
CA GLY A 56 15.23 10.78 9.21
C GLY A 56 15.59 12.01 10.05
N GLN A 57 14.83 12.28 11.12
CA GLN A 57 15.00 13.51 11.91
C GLN A 57 15.72 13.29 13.24
N ILE A 58 15.85 12.03 13.71
CA ILE A 58 16.50 11.71 14.98
C ILE A 58 17.68 10.78 14.78
N LEU A 59 17.46 9.57 14.21
CA LEU A 59 18.50 8.55 14.14
C LEU A 59 19.59 8.89 13.14
N SER A 60 19.23 9.38 11.95
CA SER A 60 20.18 9.76 10.91
C SER A 60 21.18 10.82 11.40
N PRO A 61 20.76 11.97 11.94
CA PRO A 61 21.70 12.96 12.47
C PRO A 61 22.45 12.49 13.72
N ALA A 62 21.83 11.65 14.57
CA ALA A 62 22.49 11.12 15.76
C ALA A 62 23.71 10.23 15.44
N VAL A 63 23.74 9.61 14.26
CA VAL A 63 24.86 8.78 13.79
C VAL A 63 25.74 9.49 12.76
N GLY A 64 25.58 10.82 12.59
CA GLY A 64 26.45 11.67 11.79
C GLY A 64 26.03 11.84 10.33
N PHE A 65 24.85 11.38 9.93
CA PHE A 65 24.27 11.64 8.62
C PHE A 65 23.36 12.87 8.62
N ILE A 66 22.97 13.31 7.43
CA ILE A 66 22.11 14.48 7.26
C ILE A 66 20.70 14.24 7.84
N GLU A 67 20.12 15.30 8.41
CA GLU A 67 18.71 15.32 8.82
C GLU A 67 17.79 15.44 7.62
N LEU A 68 16.74 14.63 7.55
CA LEU A 68 15.68 14.76 6.54
C LEU A 68 14.71 15.88 6.92
N ALA A 69 14.31 16.66 5.94
CA ALA A 69 13.37 17.79 6.11
C ALA A 69 12.10 17.60 5.26
N PRO A 70 11.24 16.58 5.53
CA PRO A 70 10.07 16.28 4.71
C PRO A 70 9.05 17.43 4.70
N VAL A 71 8.88 18.13 5.81
CA VAL A 71 8.02 19.31 5.90
C VAL A 71 8.59 20.48 5.07
N GLY A 72 9.92 20.61 4.99
CA GLY A 72 10.57 21.59 4.13
C GLY A 72 10.28 21.35 2.65
N LEU A 73 10.35 20.11 2.19
CA LEU A 73 9.97 19.74 0.83
C LEU A 73 8.47 19.98 0.58
N ALA A 74 7.60 19.59 1.49
CA ALA A 74 6.16 19.83 1.38
C ALA A 74 5.86 21.34 1.28
N LYS A 75 6.55 22.19 2.04
CA LYS A 75 6.41 23.66 1.98
C LYS A 75 6.82 24.21 0.61
N LEU A 76 7.93 23.73 0.06
CA LEU A 76 8.37 24.09 -1.29
C LEU A 76 7.34 23.68 -2.34
N VAL A 77 6.82 22.47 -2.27
CA VAL A 77 5.79 21.96 -3.20
C VAL A 77 4.52 22.83 -3.16
N ILE A 78 4.02 23.16 -1.96
CA ILE A 78 2.86 24.04 -1.81
C ILE A 78 3.16 25.41 -2.41
N ALA A 79 4.33 26.01 -2.14
CA ALA A 79 4.71 27.29 -2.69
C ALA A 79 4.75 27.28 -4.23
N LYS A 80 5.25 26.20 -4.83
CA LYS A 80 5.32 26.07 -6.29
C LYS A 80 3.97 25.82 -6.95
N LEU A 81 3.09 25.03 -6.32
CA LEU A 81 1.77 24.70 -6.90
C LEU A 81 0.72 25.79 -6.67
N PHE A 82 0.75 26.47 -5.53
CA PHE A 82 -0.33 27.37 -5.10
C PHE A 82 0.13 28.82 -4.90
N GLY A 83 1.42 29.12 -5.07
CA GLY A 83 1.95 30.48 -4.88
C GLY A 83 1.97 30.97 -3.43
N VAL A 84 1.68 30.10 -2.45
CA VAL A 84 1.62 30.43 -1.03
C VAL A 84 2.61 29.62 -0.22
N THR A 85 3.16 30.24 0.83
CA THR A 85 4.07 29.57 1.75
C THR A 85 3.39 29.38 3.09
N THR A 86 3.05 28.15 3.46
CA THR A 86 2.38 27.82 4.72
C THR A 86 3.05 26.62 5.40
N THR A 87 3.42 26.80 6.64
CA THR A 87 3.99 25.74 7.47
C THR A 87 2.92 24.73 7.90
N SER A 88 1.74 25.21 8.28
CA SER A 88 0.61 24.33 8.63
C SER A 88 0.19 23.46 7.46
N GLY A 89 0.06 24.04 6.25
CA GLY A 89 -0.22 23.28 5.03
C GLY A 89 0.85 22.23 4.70
N ALA A 90 2.12 22.55 4.96
CA ALA A 90 3.22 21.63 4.75
C ALA A 90 3.15 20.41 5.70
N TYR A 91 2.83 20.61 6.97
CA TYR A 91 2.55 19.52 7.90
C TYR A 91 1.36 18.67 7.45
N VAL A 92 0.26 19.32 7.05
CA VAL A 92 -0.92 18.61 6.53
C VAL A 92 -0.54 17.76 5.33
N LEU A 93 0.20 18.31 4.36
CA LEU A 93 0.62 17.56 3.17
C LEU A 93 1.53 16.38 3.52
N HIS A 94 2.53 16.58 4.39
CA HIS A 94 3.42 15.51 4.83
C HIS A 94 2.66 14.38 5.51
N PHE A 95 1.85 14.71 6.53
CA PHE A 95 1.09 13.68 7.24
C PHE A 95 0.00 13.04 6.39
N LEU A 96 -0.69 13.79 5.55
CA LEU A 96 -1.69 13.22 4.63
C LEU A 96 -1.04 12.23 3.66
N THR A 97 0.16 12.53 3.17
CA THR A 97 0.92 11.64 2.30
C THR A 97 1.35 10.37 3.04
N GLY A 98 1.94 10.50 4.21
CA GLY A 98 2.44 9.37 4.99
C GLY A 98 1.34 8.53 5.63
N LEU A 99 0.31 9.17 6.20
CA LEU A 99 -0.76 8.45 6.92
C LEU A 99 -1.80 7.82 5.97
N LEU A 100 -2.01 8.40 4.79
CA LEU A 100 -3.10 8.01 3.91
C LEU A 100 -2.62 7.58 2.52
N PHE A 101 -2.02 8.49 1.75
CA PHE A 101 -1.75 8.22 0.33
C PHE A 101 -0.77 7.08 0.11
N TYR A 102 0.32 7.01 0.85
CA TYR A 102 1.28 5.94 0.70
C TYR A 102 0.74 4.58 1.17
N PRO A 103 0.10 4.43 2.34
CA PRO A 103 -0.54 3.15 2.70
C PRO A 103 -1.62 2.69 1.71
N LEU A 104 -2.43 3.62 1.18
CA LEU A 104 -3.39 3.31 0.11
C LEU A 104 -2.69 2.82 -1.15
N GLY A 105 -1.63 3.51 -1.59
CA GLY A 105 -0.83 3.11 -2.74
C GLY A 105 -0.23 1.70 -2.57
N TYR A 106 0.26 1.37 -1.38
CA TYR A 106 0.74 0.03 -1.08
C TYR A 106 -0.38 -1.02 -1.18
N LEU A 107 -1.51 -0.78 -0.52
CA LEU A 107 -2.59 -1.76 -0.43
C LEU A 107 -3.31 -1.97 -1.77
N PHE A 108 -3.56 -0.90 -2.52
CA PHE A 108 -4.37 -0.95 -3.74
C PHE A 108 -3.55 -0.99 -5.05
N ALA A 109 -2.25 -0.73 -5.00
CA ALA A 109 -1.40 -0.85 -6.18
C ALA A 109 -0.26 -1.84 -5.98
N ALA A 110 0.68 -1.59 -5.05
CA ALA A 110 1.90 -2.40 -4.94
C ALA A 110 1.61 -3.87 -4.59
N ARG A 111 0.78 -4.12 -3.58
CA ARG A 111 0.44 -5.47 -3.13
C ARG A 111 -0.29 -6.29 -4.21
N PRO A 112 -1.38 -5.80 -4.84
CA PRO A 112 -2.07 -6.54 -5.90
C PRO A 112 -1.18 -6.80 -7.13
N VAL A 113 -0.42 -5.78 -7.56
CA VAL A 113 0.52 -5.95 -8.69
C VAL A 113 1.58 -7.01 -8.36
N ALA A 114 2.20 -6.95 -7.17
CA ALA A 114 3.19 -7.93 -6.73
C ALA A 114 2.60 -9.34 -6.70
N SER A 115 1.37 -9.52 -6.19
CA SER A 115 0.71 -10.82 -6.14
C SER A 115 0.35 -11.37 -7.52
N ALA A 116 0.07 -10.50 -8.49
CA ALA A 116 -0.24 -10.90 -9.87
C ALA A 116 1.00 -11.25 -10.69
N VAL A 117 2.09 -10.46 -10.56
CA VAL A 117 3.30 -10.58 -11.38
C VAL A 117 4.32 -11.54 -10.76
N ALA A 118 4.44 -11.55 -9.45
CA ALA A 118 5.42 -12.33 -8.71
C ALA A 118 4.82 -12.91 -7.41
N PRO A 119 3.91 -13.90 -7.48
CA PRO A 119 3.14 -14.38 -6.32
C PRO A 119 4.00 -15.00 -5.21
N ARG A 120 5.25 -15.32 -5.48
CA ARG A 120 6.20 -15.86 -4.48
C ARG A 120 7.15 -14.80 -3.91
N ILE A 121 7.04 -13.55 -4.33
CA ILE A 121 7.89 -12.47 -3.81
C ILE A 121 7.64 -12.26 -2.30
N PRO A 122 8.68 -12.22 -1.47
CA PRO A 122 8.50 -12.01 -0.04
C PRO A 122 8.04 -10.57 0.24
N TRP A 123 7.24 -10.40 1.29
CA TRP A 123 6.63 -9.12 1.65
C TRP A 123 7.65 -7.97 1.84
N TRP A 124 8.84 -8.29 2.38
CA TRP A 124 9.89 -7.30 2.57
C TRP A 124 10.45 -6.79 1.23
N ALA A 125 10.55 -7.64 0.21
CA ALA A 125 10.97 -7.23 -1.12
C ALA A 125 9.91 -6.35 -1.80
N VAL A 126 8.62 -6.65 -1.62
CA VAL A 126 7.53 -5.75 -2.05
C VAL A 126 7.64 -4.40 -1.34
N GLY A 127 7.89 -4.40 -0.02
CA GLY A 127 8.11 -3.20 0.77
C GLY A 127 9.32 -2.39 0.28
N THR A 128 10.44 -3.05 -0.05
CA THR A 128 11.65 -2.40 -0.60
C THR A 128 11.36 -1.71 -1.93
N ILE A 129 10.75 -2.44 -2.87
CA ILE A 129 10.40 -1.89 -4.19
C ILE A 129 9.44 -0.72 -4.04
N TYR A 130 8.43 -0.87 -3.19
CA TYR A 130 7.46 0.18 -2.92
C TYR A 130 8.12 1.42 -2.28
N GLY A 131 8.99 1.22 -1.31
CA GLY A 131 9.77 2.31 -0.70
C GLY A 131 10.66 3.04 -1.72
N ALA A 132 11.31 2.30 -2.63
CA ALA A 132 12.07 2.90 -3.72
C ALA A 132 11.19 3.70 -4.70
N ILE A 133 9.97 3.23 -4.99
CA ILE A 133 9.01 3.95 -5.84
C ILE A 133 8.52 5.23 -5.16
N THR A 134 8.21 5.19 -3.85
CA THR A 134 7.80 6.39 -3.11
C THR A 134 8.95 7.39 -2.94
N TRP A 135 10.20 6.90 -2.80
CA TRP A 135 11.39 7.74 -2.86
C TRP A 135 11.54 8.42 -4.22
N LEU A 136 11.41 7.66 -5.33
CA LEU A 136 11.46 8.22 -6.69
C LEU A 136 10.39 9.30 -6.86
N TRP A 137 9.18 9.06 -6.37
CA TRP A 137 8.10 10.05 -6.36
C TRP A 137 8.50 11.31 -5.58
N ALA A 138 9.01 11.17 -4.36
CA ALA A 138 9.36 12.30 -3.50
C ALA A 138 10.53 13.11 -4.07
N VAL A 139 11.64 12.47 -4.46
CA VAL A 139 12.87 13.19 -4.81
C VAL A 139 12.95 13.57 -6.29
N TYR A 140 12.33 12.81 -7.18
CA TYR A 140 12.33 13.14 -8.60
C TYR A 140 11.07 13.90 -8.99
N VAL A 141 9.88 13.37 -8.72
CA VAL A 141 8.66 14.05 -9.16
C VAL A 141 8.40 15.30 -8.33
N MET A 142 8.35 15.17 -7.01
CA MET A 142 7.96 16.31 -6.15
C MET A 142 9.09 17.32 -5.95
N ALA A 143 10.31 16.87 -5.68
CA ALA A 143 11.44 17.79 -5.45
C ALA A 143 11.99 18.38 -6.74
N HIS A 144 12.21 17.56 -7.78
CA HIS A 144 12.82 18.04 -9.02
C HIS A 144 11.78 18.63 -9.97
N LEU A 145 10.78 17.84 -10.43
CA LEU A 145 9.86 18.30 -11.48
C LEU A 145 8.91 19.40 -10.97
N VAL A 146 8.42 19.29 -9.74
CA VAL A 146 7.52 20.29 -9.13
C VAL A 146 8.30 21.38 -8.41
N GLY A 147 9.25 21.00 -7.55
CA GLY A 147 10.01 21.92 -6.69
C GLY A 147 11.10 22.69 -7.41
N GLY A 148 11.58 22.19 -8.56
CA GLY A 148 12.70 22.81 -9.31
C GLY A 148 14.07 22.58 -8.70
N LEU A 149 14.21 21.62 -7.78
CA LEU A 149 15.50 21.25 -7.20
C LEU A 149 16.30 20.36 -8.17
N PRO A 150 17.62 20.20 -7.98
CA PRO A 150 18.40 19.25 -8.78
C PRO A 150 17.82 17.85 -8.75
N ALA A 151 17.80 17.16 -9.89
CA ALA A 151 17.31 15.77 -9.97
C ALA A 151 18.02 14.90 -8.93
N PHE A 152 17.26 14.15 -8.14
CA PHE A 152 17.75 13.32 -7.05
C PHE A 152 18.65 14.08 -6.06
N PHE A 153 18.42 15.39 -5.89
CA PHE A 153 19.29 16.29 -5.10
C PHE A 153 20.77 16.20 -5.50
N GLY A 154 21.06 15.93 -6.78
CA GLY A 154 22.42 15.73 -7.28
C GLY A 154 23.10 14.47 -6.73
N PHE A 155 22.34 13.46 -6.31
CA PHE A 155 22.82 12.25 -5.64
C PHE A 155 23.66 12.54 -4.38
N SER A 156 23.34 13.63 -3.70
CA SER A 156 23.90 13.99 -2.41
C SER A 156 23.54 12.98 -1.32
N GLU A 157 24.19 13.11 -0.16
CA GLU A 157 23.87 12.30 1.03
C GLU A 157 22.38 12.32 1.36
N PHE A 158 21.71 13.49 1.21
CA PHE A 158 20.26 13.63 1.43
C PHE A 158 19.46 12.64 0.59
N ALA A 159 19.80 12.45 -0.68
CA ALA A 159 19.09 11.52 -1.55
C ALA A 159 19.17 10.07 -1.05
N TRP A 160 20.34 9.66 -0.57
CA TRP A 160 20.57 8.29 -0.09
C TRP A 160 19.93 8.04 1.27
N VAL A 161 20.05 8.99 2.20
CA VAL A 161 19.36 8.92 3.50
C VAL A 161 17.83 8.88 3.27
N ALA A 162 17.32 9.70 2.35
CA ALA A 162 15.91 9.67 1.99
C ALA A 162 15.49 8.30 1.39
N LEU A 163 16.34 7.65 0.58
CA LEU A 163 16.06 6.30 0.06
C LEU A 163 15.91 5.30 1.20
N VAL A 164 16.83 5.29 2.16
CA VAL A 164 16.76 4.40 3.33
C VAL A 164 15.47 4.65 4.13
N GLY A 165 15.12 5.91 4.37
CA GLY A 165 13.88 6.29 5.04
C GLY A 165 12.63 5.79 4.32
N HIS A 166 12.56 5.92 3.00
CA HIS A 166 11.42 5.43 2.23
C HIS A 166 11.36 3.90 2.16
N VAL A 167 12.49 3.21 2.09
CA VAL A 167 12.54 1.73 2.17
C VAL A 167 12.05 1.26 3.55
N LEU A 168 12.48 1.91 4.63
CA LEU A 168 11.99 1.64 5.98
C LEU A 168 10.47 1.87 6.06
N PHE A 169 9.98 2.98 5.52
CA PHE A 169 8.54 3.25 5.40
C PHE A 169 7.81 2.10 4.70
N GLY A 170 8.33 1.66 3.55
CA GLY A 170 7.78 0.54 2.77
C GLY A 170 7.74 -0.77 3.54
N TRP A 171 8.80 -1.09 4.30
CA TRP A 171 8.85 -2.29 5.13
C TRP A 171 7.83 -2.25 6.26
N VAL A 172 7.74 -1.14 6.99
CA VAL A 172 6.77 -1.00 8.09
C VAL A 172 5.34 -1.09 7.55
N THR A 173 5.04 -0.40 6.44
CA THR A 173 3.73 -0.48 5.78
C THR A 173 3.39 -1.93 5.39
N ALA A 174 4.31 -2.62 4.72
CA ALA A 174 4.13 -4.00 4.28
C ALA A 174 3.93 -4.97 5.47
N ALA A 175 4.74 -4.83 6.52
CA ALA A 175 4.66 -5.66 7.72
C ALA A 175 3.31 -5.49 8.45
N VAL A 176 2.88 -4.25 8.67
CA VAL A 176 1.61 -3.96 9.35
C VAL A 176 0.42 -4.44 8.53
N ILE A 177 0.38 -4.14 7.24
CA ILE A 177 -0.71 -4.61 6.35
C ILE A 177 -0.75 -6.14 6.31
N ARG A 178 0.40 -6.80 6.19
CA ARG A 178 0.46 -8.27 6.25
C ARG A 178 -0.05 -8.83 7.58
N SER A 179 0.35 -8.26 8.70
CA SER A 179 -0.06 -8.76 10.02
C SER A 179 -1.56 -8.61 10.29
N ARG A 180 -2.21 -7.66 9.62
CA ARG A 180 -3.65 -7.36 9.81
C ARG A 180 -4.55 -8.01 8.79
N LEU A 181 -4.06 -8.21 7.55
CA LEU A 181 -4.87 -8.68 6.42
C LEU A 181 -4.43 -10.04 5.84
N GLY A 182 -3.30 -10.59 6.30
CA GLY A 182 -2.79 -11.90 5.89
C GLY A 182 -1.90 -11.82 4.67
#